data_649e28ccf8b2dcac7a30c30d8568722b
#
_entry.id   649e28ccf8b2dcac7a30c30d8568722b
#
_cell.length_a   1.000
_cell.length_b   1.000
_cell.length_c   1.000
_cell.angle_alpha   90.00
_cell.angle_beta   90.00
_cell.angle_gamma   90.00
#
_symmetry.space_group_name_H-M   'P 1'
#
loop_
_entity.id
_entity.type
_entity.pdbx_description
1 polymer ?
#
loop_
_entity_poly.entity_id
_entity_poly.type
_entity_poly.pdbx_seq_one_letter_code
_entity_poly.pdbx_strand_id
1 'polypeptide(L)'
;MATNVRTSIRVEGVVQGVGFRPFVYSLATRRGLAGWVGNDVDGVFAEVEGPAEQIRDFLAALERDAPPLARVERVSAQPMAPDGRAGFAIVVSGRS
;
A
#
# COMPACT_ATOMS: atom_id res chain seq x y z
N MET A 1 -22.40 -10.07 -2.55
CA MET A 1 -21.63 -9.21 -3.41
C MET A 1 -20.66 -8.39 -2.59
N ALA A 2 -19.40 -8.38 -2.96
CA ALA A 2 -18.41 -7.67 -2.18
C ALA A 2 -18.54 -6.17 -2.39
N THR A 3 -18.44 -5.43 -1.31
CA THR A 3 -18.42 -3.98 -1.36
C THR A 3 -16.96 -3.53 -1.39
N ASN A 4 -16.63 -2.66 -2.32
CA ASN A 4 -15.30 -2.10 -2.36
C ASN A 4 -15.16 -1.02 -1.29
N VAL A 5 -14.02 -1.03 -0.62
CA VAL A 5 -13.67 -0.02 0.35
C VAL A 5 -12.32 0.55 -0.03
N ARG A 6 -12.00 1.72 0.48
CA ARG A 6 -10.72 2.36 0.20
C ARG A 6 -10.04 2.66 1.52
N THR A 7 -8.73 2.43 1.57
CA THR A 7 -7.96 2.56 2.80
C THR A 7 -6.68 3.34 2.52
N SER A 8 -6.41 4.31 3.38
CA SER A 8 -5.17 5.07 3.36
C SER A 8 -4.19 4.38 4.31
N ILE A 9 -2.95 4.17 3.85
CA ILE A 9 -1.98 3.37 4.59
C ILE A 9 -0.67 4.13 4.69
N ARG A 10 -0.05 4.04 5.87
CA ARG A 10 1.31 4.55 6.04
C ARG A 10 2.16 3.45 6.66
N VAL A 11 3.35 3.25 6.07
CA VAL A 11 4.30 2.26 6.56
C VAL A 11 5.56 2.99 6.98
N GLU A 12 5.98 2.79 8.23
CA GLU A 12 7.17 3.42 8.80
C GLU A 12 8.21 2.37 9.10
N GLY A 13 9.47 2.78 9.04
CA GLY A 13 10.59 1.91 9.30
C GLY A 13 11.64 2.05 8.22
N VAL A 14 12.41 0.99 7.99
CA VAL A 14 13.40 0.96 6.91
C VAL A 14 12.69 0.46 5.67
N VAL A 15 12.07 1.39 4.94
CA VAL A 15 11.21 1.06 3.80
C VAL A 15 11.55 1.84 2.55
N GLN A 16 12.61 2.65 2.59
CA GLN A 16 13.07 3.39 1.42
C GLN A 16 14.42 2.84 0.99
N GLY A 17 14.62 2.76 -0.33
CA GLY A 17 15.87 2.26 -0.87
C GLY A 17 16.02 0.75 -0.74
N VAL A 18 14.94 0.03 -0.46
CA VAL A 18 14.98 -1.42 -0.24
C VAL A 18 13.98 -2.17 -1.12
N GLY A 19 13.43 -1.50 -2.14
CA GLY A 19 12.49 -2.13 -3.06
C GLY A 19 11.08 -2.23 -2.53
N PHE A 20 10.72 -1.42 -1.55
CA PHE A 20 9.41 -1.54 -0.92
C PHE A 20 8.26 -1.10 -1.83
N ARG A 21 8.45 -0.04 -2.63
CA ARG A 21 7.37 0.41 -3.51
C ARG A 21 7.02 -0.61 -4.59
N PRO A 22 8.00 -1.22 -5.30
CA PRO A 22 7.67 -2.30 -6.22
C PRO A 22 7.01 -3.49 -5.53
N PHE A 23 7.41 -3.79 -4.29
CA PHE A 23 6.80 -4.83 -3.50
C PHE A 23 5.32 -4.52 -3.24
N VAL A 24 4.99 -3.28 -2.84
CA VAL A 24 3.61 -2.87 -2.62
C VAL A 24 2.82 -2.96 -3.92
N TYR A 25 3.39 -2.51 -5.02
CA TYR A 25 2.76 -2.58 -6.33
C TYR A 25 2.39 -4.03 -6.66
N SER A 26 3.32 -4.94 -6.47
CA SER A 26 3.10 -6.35 -6.75
C SER A 26 2.02 -6.94 -5.86
N LEU A 27 2.05 -6.62 -4.56
CA LEU A 27 1.03 -7.11 -3.64
C LEU A 27 -0.36 -6.65 -4.03
N ALA A 28 -0.48 -5.37 -4.40
CA ALA A 28 -1.76 -4.79 -4.74
C ALA A 28 -2.30 -5.35 -6.05
N THR A 29 -1.44 -5.43 -7.08
CA THR A 29 -1.90 -5.87 -8.39
C THR A 29 -2.29 -7.34 -8.37
N ARG A 30 -1.58 -8.16 -7.63
CA ARG A 30 -1.93 -9.58 -7.53
C ARG A 30 -3.27 -9.81 -6.85
N ARG A 31 -3.72 -8.84 -6.04
CA ARG A 31 -5.00 -8.94 -5.35
C ARG A 31 -6.10 -8.15 -6.04
N GLY A 32 -5.81 -7.58 -7.20
CA GLY A 32 -6.79 -6.82 -7.95
C GLY A 32 -7.16 -5.50 -7.29
N LEU A 33 -6.28 -4.97 -6.44
CA LEU A 33 -6.55 -3.70 -5.77
C LEU A 33 -6.18 -2.52 -6.67
N ALA A 34 -6.95 -1.45 -6.57
CA ALA A 34 -6.66 -0.20 -7.26
C ALA A 34 -6.02 0.77 -6.28
N GLY A 35 -5.37 1.80 -6.79
CA GLY A 35 -4.80 2.85 -5.96
C GLY A 35 -3.39 3.23 -6.38
N TRP A 36 -2.57 3.55 -5.39
CA TRP A 36 -1.21 4.01 -5.69
C TRP A 36 -0.33 3.89 -4.44
N VAL A 37 0.98 3.95 -4.67
CA VAL A 37 1.98 3.93 -3.60
C VAL A 37 3.06 4.96 -3.91
N GLY A 38 3.55 5.64 -2.87
CA GLY A 38 4.63 6.60 -2.97
C GLY A 38 5.40 6.63 -1.67
N ASN A 39 6.35 7.55 -1.57
CA ASN A 39 7.07 7.71 -0.32
C ASN A 39 7.36 9.19 -0.06
N ASP A 40 7.59 9.50 1.20
CA ASP A 40 8.00 10.83 1.62
C ASP A 40 9.05 10.66 2.73
N VAL A 41 9.39 11.75 3.42
CA VAL A 41 10.45 11.69 4.43
C VAL A 41 10.07 10.79 5.61
N ASP A 42 8.80 10.53 5.81
CA ASP A 42 8.33 9.76 6.96
C ASP A 42 8.11 8.28 6.65
N GLY A 43 8.24 7.87 5.39
CA GLY A 43 8.08 6.48 5.04
C GLY A 43 7.36 6.28 3.73
N VAL A 44 6.65 5.17 3.62
CA VAL A 44 5.88 4.83 2.43
C VAL A 44 4.41 5.05 2.74
N PHE A 45 3.69 5.63 1.80
CA PHE A 45 2.25 5.81 1.94
C PHE A 45 1.57 5.28 0.69
N ALA A 46 0.34 4.82 0.88
CA ALA A 46 -0.42 4.20 -0.20
C ALA A 46 -1.90 4.38 0.04
N GLU A 47 -2.67 4.26 -1.03
CA GLU A 47 -4.11 4.12 -0.94
C GLU A 47 -4.47 2.90 -1.75
N VAL A 48 -5.32 2.05 -1.18
CA VAL A 48 -5.77 0.84 -1.87
C VAL A 48 -7.28 0.75 -1.81
N GLU A 49 -7.85 0.27 -2.89
CA GLU A 49 -9.30 0.15 -2.99
C GLU A 49 -9.65 -1.22 -3.58
N GLY A 50 -10.62 -1.87 -2.98
CA GLY A 50 -11.08 -3.17 -3.42
C GLY A 50 -11.92 -3.84 -2.36
N PRO A 51 -12.18 -5.14 -2.51
CA PRO A 51 -12.94 -5.88 -1.49
C PRO A 51 -12.20 -5.85 -0.16
N ALA A 52 -12.97 -5.71 0.93
CA ALA A 52 -12.39 -5.59 2.26
C ALA A 52 -11.49 -6.77 2.61
N GLU A 53 -11.84 -7.97 2.17
CA GLU A 53 -11.02 -9.16 2.42
C GLU A 53 -9.65 -9.04 1.79
N GLN A 54 -9.60 -8.53 0.57
CA GLN A 54 -8.33 -8.39 -0.14
C GLN A 54 -7.45 -7.34 0.51
N ILE A 55 -8.07 -6.29 1.03
CA ILE A 55 -7.31 -5.25 1.72
C ILE A 55 -6.75 -5.79 3.03
N ARG A 56 -7.52 -6.59 3.77
CA ARG A 56 -7.02 -7.21 5.00
C ARG A 56 -5.83 -8.10 4.70
N ASP A 57 -5.93 -8.90 3.65
CA ASP A 57 -4.85 -9.79 3.25
C ASP A 57 -3.62 -9.00 2.83
N PHE A 58 -3.84 -7.91 2.10
CA PHE A 58 -2.77 -7.00 1.68
C PHE A 58 -2.03 -6.43 2.89
N LEU A 59 -2.78 -5.95 3.89
CA LEU A 59 -2.16 -5.36 5.08
C LEU A 59 -1.32 -6.39 5.84
N ALA A 60 -1.81 -7.61 5.95
CA ALA A 60 -1.04 -8.68 6.61
C ALA A 60 0.23 -8.99 5.83
N ALA A 61 0.15 -9.00 4.50
CA ALA A 61 1.30 -9.32 3.66
C ALA A 61 2.36 -8.23 3.69
N LEU A 62 1.98 -6.98 3.94
CA LEU A 62 2.96 -5.90 4.04
C LEU A 62 4.02 -6.19 5.09
N GLU A 63 3.62 -6.79 6.20
CA GLU A 63 4.57 -7.13 7.26
C GLU A 63 5.18 -8.49 7.06
N ARG A 64 4.37 -9.47 6.67
CA ARG A 64 4.82 -10.86 6.58
C ARG A 64 5.83 -11.06 5.46
N ASP A 65 5.60 -10.42 4.32
CA ASP A 65 6.35 -10.70 3.10
C ASP A 65 7.28 -9.57 2.68
N ALA A 66 7.57 -8.64 3.56
CA ALA A 66 8.41 -7.48 3.25
C ALA A 66 9.75 -7.91 2.66
N PRO A 67 10.35 -7.08 1.78
CA PRO A 67 11.67 -7.40 1.22
C PRO A 67 12.72 -7.62 2.31
N PRO A 68 13.73 -8.45 2.05
CA PRO A 68 14.69 -8.82 3.10
C PRO A 68 15.39 -7.65 3.77
N LEU A 69 15.65 -6.57 3.06
CA LEU A 69 16.35 -5.42 3.63
C LEU A 69 15.40 -4.43 4.29
N ALA A 70 14.10 -4.66 4.17
CA ALA A 70 13.12 -3.77 4.76
C ALA A 70 12.89 -4.14 6.23
N ARG A 71 12.54 -3.14 7.01
CA ARG A 71 12.09 -3.35 8.38
C ARG A 71 10.84 -2.53 8.58
N VAL A 72 9.72 -3.21 8.74
CA VAL A 72 8.44 -2.55 8.95
C VAL A 72 8.23 -2.40 10.44
N GLU A 73 8.21 -1.15 10.91
CA GLU A 73 8.06 -0.87 12.33
C GLU A 73 6.63 -0.54 12.70
N ARG A 74 5.90 0.08 11.77
CA ARG A 74 4.51 0.43 12.02
C ARG A 74 3.75 0.48 10.71
N VAL A 75 2.55 -0.08 10.72
CA VAL A 75 1.60 0.06 9.62
C VAL A 75 0.36 0.71 10.19
N SER A 76 -0.02 1.85 9.64
CA SER A 76 -1.23 2.56 10.05
C SER A 76 -2.20 2.54 8.88
N ALA A 77 -3.47 2.30 9.16
CA ALA A 77 -4.49 2.22 8.12
C ALA A 77 -5.74 2.95 8.58
N GLN A 78 -6.33 3.72 7.68
CA GLN A 78 -7.55 4.45 7.96
C GLN A 78 -8.50 4.35 6.78
N PRO A 79 -9.79 4.20 7.04
CA PRO A 79 -10.77 4.15 5.96
C PRO A 79 -10.92 5.52 5.31
N MET A 80 -11.24 5.49 4.02
CA MET A 80 -11.55 6.71 3.29
C MET A 80 -12.59 6.39 2.24
N ALA A 81 -13.15 7.41 1.61
CA ALA A 81 -14.20 7.23 0.64
C ALA A 81 -13.66 6.55 -0.62
N PRO A 82 -14.39 5.59 -1.18
CA PRO A 82 -13.98 4.98 -2.44
C PRO A 82 -13.91 5.99 -3.57
N ASP A 83 -12.98 5.76 -4.48
CA ASP A 83 -12.71 6.66 -5.59
C ASP A 83 -13.31 6.11 -6.90
N GLY A 84 -13.37 4.80 -7.02
CA GLY A 84 -13.93 4.16 -8.21
C GLY A 84 -12.97 4.01 -9.37
N ARG A 85 -11.77 4.56 -9.28
CA ARG A 85 -10.79 4.41 -10.38
C ARG A 85 -10.17 3.04 -10.35
N ALA A 86 -9.79 2.56 -11.52
CA ALA A 86 -9.12 1.28 -11.66
C ALA A 86 -7.62 1.47 -11.79
N GLY A 87 -6.87 0.39 -11.56
CA GLY A 87 -5.44 0.37 -11.78
C GLY A 87 -4.65 0.77 -10.54
N PHE A 88 -3.39 0.33 -10.51
CA PHE A 88 -2.49 0.64 -9.41
C PHE A 88 -1.20 1.25 -9.98
N ALA A 89 -0.70 2.28 -9.35
CA ALA A 89 0.46 3.01 -9.84
C ALA A 89 1.48 3.27 -8.73
N ILE A 90 2.74 3.33 -9.11
CA ILE A 90 3.78 3.86 -8.23
C ILE A 90 3.91 5.33 -8.59
N VAL A 91 3.73 6.21 -7.62
CA VAL A 91 3.84 7.64 -7.87
C VAL A 91 5.23 8.12 -7.47
N VAL A 92 5.74 9.07 -8.23
CA VAL A 92 7.03 9.69 -7.90
C VAL A 92 6.79 10.52 -6.65
N SER A 93 7.64 10.36 -5.64
CA SER A 93 7.48 11.11 -4.42
C SER A 93 7.70 12.58 -4.72
N GLY A 94 6.84 13.31 -4.23
CA GLY A 94 6.84 14.66 -4.48
C GLY A 94 7.96 15.38 -3.88
N ARG A 95 8.27 15.98 -4.23
CA ARG A 95 9.07 16.61 -3.74
C ARG A 95 8.57 17.65 -3.31
N SER A 96 8.54 17.99 -3.12
CA SER A 96 8.39 18.80 -3.00
C SER A 96 8.33 19.60 -2.81
#